data_1c79afb50f2d058693ba7a6b1d49181c
#
_entry.id   1c79afb50f2d058693ba7a6b1d49181c
#
_cell.length_a   1.000
_cell.length_b   1.000
_cell.length_c   1.000
_cell.angle_alpha   90.00
_cell.angle_beta   90.00
_cell.angle_gamma   90.00
#
_symmetry.space_group_name_H-M   'P 1'
#
loop_
_entity.id
_entity.type
_entity.pdbx_description
1 polymer ?
#
loop_
_entity_poly.entity_id
_entity_poly.type
_entity_poly.pdbx_seq_one_letter_code
_entity_poly.pdbx_strand_id
1 'polypeptide(L)'
;MDARTVANYMVYIMGDAFDDLTNMKMNKLLYFAQGHYLKKYGETLFNDRIEAWEHGPVVPAVYNAYKGFGDRPITGYDERMLSEVTPEVEEVLYGIARKYGKYTASALRNMTHVVGSPWDQVYEPNKAHVEIPLPVIKEYFADAEGLDPATKEFKESDFIGYRDGDGVLVLPKEWDDGEI
;
A
#
# COMPACT_ATOMS: atom_id res chain seq x y z
N MET A 1 16.53 1.30 -6.35
CA MET A 1 15.62 1.33 -7.52
C MET A 1 14.55 2.38 -7.30
N ASP A 2 13.70 2.68 -8.28
CA ASP A 2 12.55 3.56 -8.07
C ASP A 2 11.27 2.77 -7.73
N ALA A 3 10.29 3.46 -7.16
CA ALA A 3 9.05 2.82 -6.73
C ALA A 3 8.18 2.32 -7.89
N ARG A 4 8.34 2.87 -9.12
CA ARG A 4 7.58 2.40 -10.28
C ARG A 4 8.10 1.05 -10.76
N THR A 5 9.41 0.80 -10.68
CA THR A 5 9.98 -0.52 -10.94
C THR A 5 9.41 -1.56 -9.97
N VAL A 6 9.34 -1.23 -8.67
CA VAL A 6 8.74 -2.11 -7.66
C VAL A 6 7.25 -2.33 -7.94
N ALA A 7 6.51 -1.28 -8.26
CA ALA A 7 5.09 -1.38 -8.59
C ALA A 7 4.84 -2.23 -9.85
N ASN A 8 5.66 -2.03 -10.89
CA ASN A 8 5.61 -2.83 -12.11
C ASN A 8 5.80 -4.34 -11.82
N TYR A 9 6.76 -4.66 -10.97
CA TYR A 9 6.98 -6.04 -10.54
C TYR A 9 5.80 -6.59 -9.71
N MET A 10 5.18 -5.76 -8.86
CA MET A 10 3.96 -6.16 -8.13
C MET A 10 2.79 -6.45 -9.09
N VAL A 11 2.64 -5.68 -10.18
CA VAL A 11 1.64 -6.00 -11.23
C VAL A 11 1.95 -7.35 -11.88
N TYR A 12 3.23 -7.62 -12.19
CA TYR A 12 3.67 -8.90 -12.76
C TYR A 12 3.30 -10.10 -11.88
N ILE A 13 3.59 -10.04 -10.57
CA ILE A 13 3.35 -11.18 -9.66
C ILE A 13 1.90 -11.28 -9.15
N MET A 14 1.12 -10.23 -9.23
CA MET A 14 -0.24 -10.17 -8.68
C MET A 14 -1.33 -10.04 -9.74
N GLY A 15 -1.03 -9.50 -10.92
CA GLY A 15 -2.02 -9.09 -11.91
C GLY A 15 -2.99 -10.19 -12.36
N ASP A 16 -2.51 -11.44 -12.47
CA ASP A 16 -3.35 -12.58 -12.85
C ASP A 16 -4.01 -13.29 -11.65
N ALA A 17 -3.50 -13.06 -10.45
CA ALA A 17 -3.97 -13.75 -9.24
C ALA A 17 -4.99 -12.94 -8.44
N PHE A 18 -5.02 -11.61 -8.63
CA PHE A 18 -5.86 -10.69 -7.87
C PHE A 18 -6.52 -9.69 -8.81
N ASP A 19 -7.83 -9.75 -8.91
CA ASP A 19 -8.66 -8.87 -9.74
C ASP A 19 -8.98 -7.51 -9.09
N ASP A 20 -8.40 -7.24 -7.92
CA ASP A 20 -8.62 -6.05 -7.11
C ASP A 20 -7.34 -5.20 -6.87
N LEU A 21 -6.28 -5.37 -7.69
CA LEU A 21 -5.04 -4.60 -7.57
C LEU A 21 -5.23 -3.17 -8.11
N THR A 22 -5.98 -2.36 -7.39
CA THR A 22 -6.23 -0.96 -7.72
C THR A 22 -5.03 -0.06 -7.37
N ASN A 23 -5.03 1.20 -7.86
CA ASN A 23 -4.00 2.18 -7.51
C ASN A 23 -3.90 2.41 -5.99
N MET A 24 -5.04 2.47 -5.30
CA MET A 24 -5.06 2.58 -3.82
C MET A 24 -4.37 1.37 -3.18
N LYS A 25 -4.75 0.15 -3.57
CA LYS A 25 -4.16 -1.09 -3.05
C LYS A 25 -2.66 -1.14 -3.30
N MET A 26 -2.22 -0.80 -4.50
CA MET A 26 -0.80 -0.76 -4.88
C MET A 26 0.00 0.15 -3.94
N ASN A 27 -0.46 1.37 -3.68
CA ASN A 27 0.24 2.30 -2.79
C ASN A 27 0.37 1.77 -1.35
N LYS A 28 -0.64 1.06 -0.83
CA LYS A 28 -0.55 0.43 0.50
C LYS A 28 0.42 -0.75 0.51
N LEU A 29 0.42 -1.56 -0.54
CA LEU A 29 1.38 -2.68 -0.66
C LEU A 29 2.83 -2.16 -0.74
N LEU A 30 3.09 -1.09 -1.47
CA LEU A 30 4.42 -0.46 -1.54
C LEU A 30 4.87 0.10 -0.19
N TYR A 31 3.99 0.71 0.57
CA TYR A 31 4.30 1.17 1.93
C TYR A 31 4.71 0.00 2.84
N PHE A 32 3.95 -1.10 2.81
CA PHE A 32 4.32 -2.31 3.56
C PHE A 32 5.62 -2.92 3.04
N ALA A 33 5.84 -2.95 1.72
CA ALA A 33 7.07 -3.46 1.12
C ALA A 33 8.30 -2.67 1.59
N GLN A 34 8.22 -1.34 1.56
CA GLN A 34 9.28 -0.45 2.07
C GLN A 34 9.57 -0.73 3.54
N GLY A 35 8.54 -0.84 4.39
CA GLY A 35 8.71 -1.10 5.81
C GLY A 35 9.34 -2.47 6.11
N HIS A 36 8.86 -3.52 5.45
CA HIS A 36 9.41 -4.87 5.61
C HIS A 36 10.84 -4.99 5.06
N TYR A 37 11.18 -4.30 3.97
CA TYR A 37 12.51 -4.28 3.41
C TYR A 37 13.49 -3.55 4.35
N LEU A 38 13.08 -2.38 4.88
CA LEU A 38 13.83 -1.64 5.90
C LEU A 38 14.11 -2.50 7.14
N LYS A 39 13.09 -3.25 7.61
CA LYS A 39 13.24 -4.17 8.75
C LYS A 39 14.25 -5.25 8.46
N LYS A 40 14.18 -5.88 7.28
CA LYS A 40 14.97 -7.06 6.95
C LYS A 40 16.43 -6.72 6.60
N TYR A 41 16.64 -5.65 5.81
CA TYR A 41 17.96 -5.32 5.26
C TYR A 41 18.56 -4.03 5.83
N GLY A 42 17.80 -3.21 6.55
CA GLY A 42 18.25 -1.93 7.09
C GLY A 42 18.36 -0.81 6.05
N GLU A 43 18.08 -1.10 4.78
CA GLU A 43 18.16 -0.24 3.61
C GLU A 43 16.80 0.02 3.00
N THR A 44 16.68 1.06 2.15
CA THR A 44 15.44 1.38 1.44
C THR A 44 15.22 0.47 0.24
N LEU A 45 14.00 0.00 0.05
CA LEU A 45 13.59 -0.73 -1.15
C LEU A 45 13.60 0.21 -2.38
N PHE A 46 13.08 1.41 -2.18
CA PHE A 46 13.08 2.48 -3.18
C PHE A 46 13.34 3.84 -2.49
N ASN A 47 13.78 4.82 -3.29
CA ASN A 47 14.16 6.14 -2.79
C ASN A 47 13.06 7.19 -2.93
N ASP A 48 11.94 6.83 -3.56
CA ASP A 48 10.80 7.75 -3.70
C ASP A 48 10.18 8.04 -2.33
N ARG A 49 9.77 9.30 -2.15
CA ARG A 49 9.09 9.72 -0.92
C ARG A 49 7.74 9.03 -0.79
N ILE A 50 7.34 8.79 0.44
CA ILE A 50 6.01 8.34 0.82
C ILE A 50 5.33 9.50 1.52
N GLU A 51 4.13 9.87 1.09
CA GLU A 51 3.36 10.98 1.65
C GLU A 51 2.15 10.46 2.43
N ALA A 52 1.77 11.17 3.49
CA ALA A 52 0.56 10.93 4.26
C ALA A 52 -0.62 11.68 3.59
N TRP A 53 -1.39 10.94 2.79
CA TRP A 53 -2.62 11.45 2.21
C TRP A 53 -3.84 11.01 3.05
N GLU A 54 -5.01 11.56 2.78
CA GLU A 54 -6.25 11.26 3.52
C GLU A 54 -6.54 9.76 3.60
N HIS A 55 -6.31 9.04 2.50
CA HIS A 55 -6.55 7.60 2.44
C HIS A 55 -5.30 6.75 2.74
N GLY A 56 -4.36 7.29 3.51
CA GLY A 56 -3.17 6.60 3.98
C GLY A 56 -1.91 6.91 3.17
N PRO A 57 -0.83 6.17 3.41
CA PRO A 57 0.45 6.37 2.72
C PRO A 57 0.34 6.21 1.20
N VAL A 58 0.95 7.15 0.48
CA VAL A 58 0.97 7.18 -1.00
C VAL A 58 2.39 7.48 -1.48
N VAL A 59 2.81 6.80 -2.54
CA VAL A 59 4.01 7.14 -3.33
C VAL A 59 3.56 7.94 -4.55
N PRO A 60 3.75 9.28 -4.60
CA PRO A 60 3.18 10.12 -5.66
C PRO A 60 3.59 9.71 -7.08
N ALA A 61 4.82 9.22 -7.25
CA ALA A 61 5.31 8.75 -8.54
C ALA A 61 4.48 7.56 -9.07
N VAL A 62 4.11 6.64 -8.18
CA VAL A 62 3.30 5.45 -8.51
C VAL A 62 1.83 5.84 -8.67
N TYR A 63 1.29 6.65 -7.75
CA TYR A 63 -0.07 7.16 -7.88
C TYR A 63 -0.30 7.81 -9.25
N ASN A 64 0.61 8.70 -9.68
CA ASN A 64 0.51 9.39 -10.96
C ASN A 64 0.67 8.46 -12.17
N ALA A 65 1.48 7.40 -12.05
CA ALA A 65 1.63 6.40 -13.12
C ALA A 65 0.34 5.62 -13.36
N TYR A 66 -0.42 5.33 -12.30
CA TYR A 66 -1.60 4.46 -12.38
C TYR A 66 -2.94 5.17 -12.17
N LYS A 67 -2.98 6.48 -11.95
CA LYS A 67 -4.24 7.23 -11.76
C LYS A 67 -5.24 7.10 -12.91
N GLY A 68 -4.79 6.82 -14.13
CA GLY A 68 -5.66 6.59 -15.28
C GLY A 68 -6.52 5.31 -15.19
N PHE A 69 -6.21 4.40 -14.27
CA PHE A 69 -7.03 3.22 -14.01
C PHE A 69 -8.25 3.55 -13.12
N GLY A 70 -8.20 4.66 -12.35
CA GLY A 70 -9.25 4.99 -11.38
C GLY A 70 -9.37 3.90 -10.31
N ASP A 71 -10.56 3.39 -10.12
CA ASP A 71 -10.92 2.27 -9.22
C ASP A 71 -10.74 0.88 -9.85
N ARG A 72 -10.40 0.83 -11.15
CA ARG A 72 -10.20 -0.43 -11.87
C ARG A 72 -8.86 -1.07 -11.51
N PRO A 73 -8.75 -2.41 -11.60
CA PRO A 73 -7.49 -3.11 -11.44
C PRO A 73 -6.43 -2.61 -12.43
N ILE A 74 -5.20 -2.47 -11.95
CA ILE A 74 -4.03 -2.19 -12.79
C ILE A 74 -3.71 -3.46 -13.59
N THR A 75 -3.59 -3.31 -14.89
CA THR A 75 -3.26 -4.39 -15.82
C THR A 75 -2.09 -4.02 -16.71
N GLY A 76 -1.33 -5.03 -17.10
CA GLY A 76 -0.16 -4.84 -17.96
C GLY A 76 1.06 -4.33 -17.20
N TYR A 77 2.21 -4.89 -17.52
CA TYR A 77 3.51 -4.53 -16.95
C TYR A 77 4.54 -4.39 -18.08
N ASP A 78 5.64 -3.68 -17.80
CA ASP A 78 6.78 -3.54 -18.71
C ASP A 78 7.82 -4.62 -18.39
N GLU A 79 7.99 -5.59 -19.29
CA GLU A 79 8.93 -6.70 -19.13
C GLU A 79 10.38 -6.23 -18.96
N ARG A 80 10.75 -5.07 -19.54
CA ARG A 80 12.10 -4.52 -19.47
C ARG A 80 12.49 -4.15 -18.03
N MET A 81 11.51 -3.73 -17.24
CA MET A 81 11.73 -3.35 -15.83
C MET A 81 11.88 -4.56 -14.91
N LEU A 82 11.47 -5.76 -15.32
CA LEU A 82 11.55 -6.95 -14.48
C LEU A 82 13.01 -7.33 -14.17
N SER A 83 13.92 -7.11 -15.11
CA SER A 83 15.35 -7.43 -14.93
C SER A 83 16.08 -6.51 -13.94
N GLU A 84 15.46 -5.41 -13.52
CA GLU A 84 16.04 -4.52 -12.50
C GLU A 84 15.82 -5.01 -11.06
N VAL A 85 14.91 -5.98 -10.88
CA VAL A 85 14.55 -6.51 -9.56
C VAL A 85 15.54 -7.60 -9.16
N THR A 86 16.19 -7.42 -8.01
CA THR A 86 17.14 -8.40 -7.48
C THR A 86 16.42 -9.52 -6.72
N PRO A 87 17.06 -10.71 -6.52
CA PRO A 87 16.44 -11.80 -5.76
C PRO A 87 15.98 -11.42 -4.35
N GLU A 88 16.70 -10.53 -3.67
CA GLU A 88 16.35 -10.05 -2.33
C GLU A 88 15.07 -9.20 -2.35
N VAL A 89 14.91 -8.37 -3.37
CA VAL A 89 13.71 -7.57 -3.60
C VAL A 89 12.54 -8.49 -3.95
N GLU A 90 12.77 -9.42 -4.87
CA GLU A 90 11.78 -10.41 -5.29
C GLU A 90 11.22 -11.20 -4.10
N GLU A 91 12.09 -11.71 -3.22
CA GLU A 91 11.69 -12.44 -2.01
C GLU A 91 10.73 -11.61 -1.13
N VAL A 92 11.06 -10.33 -0.91
CA VAL A 92 10.20 -9.44 -0.13
C VAL A 92 8.87 -9.20 -0.83
N LEU A 93 8.85 -8.92 -2.14
CA LEU A 93 7.63 -8.65 -2.88
C LEU A 93 6.68 -9.86 -2.94
N TYR A 94 7.20 -11.08 -3.11
CA TYR A 94 6.40 -12.29 -2.96
C TYR A 94 5.87 -12.46 -1.53
N GLY A 95 6.66 -12.12 -0.51
CA GLY A 95 6.23 -12.10 0.88
C GLY A 95 5.06 -11.14 1.10
N ILE A 96 5.15 -9.93 0.54
CA ILE A 96 4.09 -8.90 0.60
C ILE A 96 2.83 -9.38 -0.14
N ALA A 97 2.96 -9.89 -1.36
CA ALA A 97 1.83 -10.39 -2.13
C ALA A 97 1.09 -11.52 -1.37
N ARG A 98 1.83 -12.47 -0.81
CA ARG A 98 1.27 -13.59 -0.03
C ARG A 98 0.61 -13.14 1.27
N LYS A 99 1.21 -12.18 2.00
CA LYS A 99 0.72 -11.71 3.30
C LYS A 99 -0.46 -10.76 3.16
N TYR A 100 -0.35 -9.80 2.25
CA TYR A 100 -1.26 -8.67 2.14
C TYR A 100 -2.17 -8.71 0.91
N GLY A 101 -1.85 -9.50 -0.11
CA GLY A 101 -2.58 -9.55 -1.38
C GLY A 101 -4.06 -9.92 -1.24
N LYS A 102 -4.40 -10.73 -0.25
CA LYS A 102 -5.79 -11.15 0.04
C LYS A 102 -6.68 -10.05 0.63
N TYR A 103 -6.11 -8.93 1.10
CA TYR A 103 -6.86 -7.84 1.71
C TYR A 103 -7.30 -6.83 0.65
N THR A 104 -8.50 -6.28 0.84
CA THR A 104 -8.99 -5.17 0.02
C THR A 104 -8.18 -3.90 0.25
N ALA A 105 -8.24 -2.94 -0.69
CA ALA A 105 -7.60 -1.64 -0.53
C ALA A 105 -8.03 -0.94 0.77
N SER A 106 -9.33 -1.03 1.13
CA SER A 106 -9.87 -0.45 2.37
C SER A 106 -9.33 -1.13 3.63
N ALA A 107 -9.21 -2.46 3.63
CA ALA A 107 -8.61 -3.18 4.75
C ALA A 107 -7.14 -2.78 4.94
N LEU A 108 -6.37 -2.70 3.86
CA LEU A 108 -4.98 -2.23 3.91
C LEU A 108 -4.88 -0.77 4.38
N ARG A 109 -5.79 0.10 3.92
CA ARG A 109 -5.88 1.48 4.41
C ARG A 109 -6.07 1.50 5.92
N ASN A 110 -7.02 0.75 6.46
CA ASN A 110 -7.28 0.71 7.90
C ASN A 110 -6.05 0.24 8.69
N MET A 111 -5.27 -0.70 8.16
CA MET A 111 -4.00 -1.13 8.75
C MET A 111 -2.97 0.00 8.82
N THR A 112 -3.00 0.96 7.88
CA THR A 112 -2.09 2.11 7.90
C THR A 112 -2.55 3.24 8.83
N HIS A 113 -3.83 3.27 9.23
CA HIS A 113 -4.44 4.30 10.08
C HIS A 113 -4.47 3.94 11.57
N VAL A 114 -3.72 2.94 11.98
CA VAL A 114 -3.62 2.55 13.40
C VAL A 114 -2.95 3.67 14.19
N VAL A 115 -3.47 3.97 15.37
CA VAL A 115 -2.88 4.96 16.28
C VAL A 115 -1.41 4.65 16.54
N GLY A 116 -0.55 5.66 16.38
CA GLY A 116 0.89 5.53 16.48
C GLY A 116 1.58 5.00 15.20
N SER A 117 0.82 4.72 14.12
CA SER A 117 1.44 4.38 12.84
C SER A 117 2.22 5.56 12.26
N PRO A 118 3.18 5.33 11.35
CA PRO A 118 3.91 6.40 10.67
C PRO A 118 2.99 7.42 9.98
N TRP A 119 1.87 6.96 9.44
CA TRP A 119 0.88 7.84 8.85
C TRP A 119 0.19 8.70 9.92
N ASP A 120 -0.29 8.10 11.01
CA ASP A 120 -0.98 8.78 12.11
C ASP A 120 -0.11 9.86 12.78
N GLN A 121 1.20 9.62 12.86
CA GLN A 121 2.14 10.56 13.48
C GLN A 121 2.33 11.86 12.69
N VAL A 122 2.08 11.87 11.36
CA VAL A 122 2.39 13.00 10.50
C VAL A 122 1.19 13.54 9.73
N TYR A 123 0.09 12.79 9.65
CA TYR A 123 -1.08 13.22 8.91
C TYR A 123 -1.78 14.40 9.61
N GLU A 124 -2.00 15.46 8.85
CA GLU A 124 -2.77 16.63 9.28
C GLU A 124 -3.87 16.93 8.26
N PRO A 125 -5.17 16.96 8.65
CA PRO A 125 -6.29 17.06 7.72
C PRO A 125 -6.28 18.25 6.75
N ASN A 126 -5.55 19.31 7.07
CA ASN A 126 -5.49 20.52 6.25
C ASN A 126 -4.12 20.74 5.60
N LYS A 127 -3.24 19.78 5.69
CA LYS A 127 -1.93 19.79 5.03
C LYS A 127 -1.85 18.69 4.00
N ALA A 128 -1.78 19.07 2.75
CA ALA A 128 -1.53 18.12 1.66
C ALA A 128 -0.03 17.74 1.60
N HIS A 129 0.23 16.50 1.18
CA HIS A 129 1.55 16.06 0.75
C HIS A 129 2.66 16.08 1.84
N VAL A 130 2.31 15.84 3.10
CA VAL A 130 3.30 15.71 4.17
C VAL A 130 4.07 14.41 3.98
N GLU A 131 5.40 14.49 3.88
CA GLU A 131 6.25 13.30 3.76
C GLU A 131 6.26 12.52 5.09
N ILE A 132 6.14 11.20 4.98
CA ILE A 132 6.36 10.27 6.10
C ILE A 132 7.86 9.97 6.16
N PRO A 133 8.59 10.43 7.21
CA PRO A 133 10.04 10.26 7.28
C PRO A 133 10.43 8.77 7.33
N LEU A 134 11.43 8.37 6.54
CA LEU A 134 11.96 7.00 6.55
C LEU A 134 12.35 6.49 7.94
N PRO A 135 12.97 7.29 8.83
CA PRO A 135 13.26 6.83 10.20
C PRO A 135 12.02 6.41 10.98
N VAL A 136 10.90 7.13 10.81
CA VAL A 136 9.62 6.79 11.48
C VAL A 136 9.07 5.46 10.95
N ILE A 137 9.15 5.25 9.63
CA ILE A 137 8.76 3.96 9.02
C ILE A 137 9.66 2.85 9.56
N LYS A 138 10.98 3.06 9.57
CA LYS A 138 11.96 2.07 10.04
C LYS A 138 11.71 1.65 11.49
N GLU A 139 11.53 2.62 12.39
CA GLU A 139 11.27 2.38 13.81
C GLU A 139 9.97 1.58 14.00
N TYR A 140 8.89 2.02 13.38
CA TYR A 140 7.61 1.35 13.46
C TYR A 140 7.65 -0.11 13.00
N PHE A 141 8.31 -0.39 11.88
CA PHE A 141 8.43 -1.75 11.36
C PHE A 141 9.48 -2.60 12.11
N ALA A 142 10.46 -2.01 12.79
CA ALA A 142 11.39 -2.76 13.64
C ALA A 142 10.65 -3.50 14.76
N ASP A 143 9.68 -2.85 15.41
CA ASP A 143 8.88 -3.39 16.51
C ASP A 143 7.65 -4.19 16.04
N ALA A 144 7.48 -4.33 14.73
CA ALA A 144 6.28 -4.86 14.08
C ALA A 144 6.05 -6.37 14.20
N GLU A 145 6.62 -7.08 15.18
CA GLU A 145 6.19 -8.46 15.50
C GLU A 145 4.72 -8.56 15.92
N GLY A 146 4.14 -7.45 16.44
CA GLY A 146 2.74 -7.32 16.82
C GLY A 146 1.79 -6.79 15.75
N LEU A 147 2.29 -6.46 14.57
CA LEU A 147 1.49 -5.91 13.46
C LEU A 147 1.07 -6.98 12.45
N ASP A 148 0.98 -8.24 12.85
CA ASP A 148 0.31 -9.22 12.02
C ASP A 148 -1.20 -8.90 12.02
N PRO A 149 -1.77 -8.48 10.86
CA PRO A 149 -3.21 -8.21 10.78
C PRO A 149 -4.06 -9.43 11.16
N ALA A 150 -3.49 -10.63 11.08
CA ALA A 150 -4.15 -11.86 11.49
C ALA A 150 -4.34 -11.96 13.02
N THR A 151 -3.61 -11.16 13.82
CA THR A 151 -3.72 -11.14 15.29
C THR A 151 -4.57 -10.00 15.84
N LYS A 152 -4.94 -9.01 15.01
CA LYS A 152 -5.88 -7.95 15.39
C LYS A 152 -7.28 -8.38 15.00
N GLU A 153 -8.15 -8.61 15.98
CA GLU A 153 -9.58 -8.68 15.75
C GLU A 153 -10.05 -7.32 15.23
N PHE A 154 -10.29 -7.24 13.92
CA PHE A 154 -10.96 -6.09 13.33
C PHE A 154 -12.41 -6.13 13.80
N LYS A 155 -12.84 -5.09 14.51
CA LYS A 155 -14.26 -4.92 14.85
C LYS A 155 -14.99 -4.46 13.59
N GLU A 156 -16.26 -4.85 13.48
CA GLU A 156 -17.12 -4.42 12.37
C GLU A 156 -17.19 -2.88 12.25
N SER A 157 -17.01 -2.16 13.36
CA SER A 157 -16.87 -0.71 13.41
C SER A 157 -15.60 -0.14 12.77
N ASP A 158 -14.60 -0.97 12.50
CA ASP A 158 -13.35 -0.56 11.85
C ASP A 158 -13.45 -0.61 10.31
N PHE A 159 -14.58 -1.11 9.81
CA PHE A 159 -14.89 -1.12 8.39
C PHE A 159 -15.62 0.17 8.00
N ILE A 160 -14.99 0.98 7.16
CA ILE A 160 -15.63 2.13 6.55
C ILE A 160 -16.27 1.66 5.24
N GLY A 161 -17.59 1.57 5.24
CA GLY A 161 -18.38 1.06 4.14
C GLY A 161 -19.48 0.10 4.62
N TYR A 162 -20.37 -0.26 3.74
CA TYR A 162 -21.41 -1.27 4.00
C TYR A 162 -21.43 -2.31 2.88
N ARG A 163 -21.94 -3.49 3.17
CA ARG A 163 -22.22 -4.48 2.12
C ARG A 163 -23.65 -4.27 1.64
N ASP A 164 -23.81 -4.19 0.33
CA ASP A 164 -25.14 -4.16 -0.29
C ASP A 164 -25.85 -5.52 -0.21
N GLY A 165 -27.07 -5.60 -0.78
CA GLY A 165 -27.89 -6.81 -0.77
C GLY A 165 -27.25 -8.02 -1.48
N ASP A 166 -26.25 -7.80 -2.32
CA ASP A 166 -25.51 -8.81 -3.05
C ASP A 166 -24.18 -9.15 -2.37
N GLY A 167 -23.88 -8.54 -1.21
CA GLY A 167 -22.67 -8.77 -0.43
C GLY A 167 -21.45 -8.01 -0.93
N VAL A 168 -21.61 -7.09 -1.88
CA VAL A 168 -20.55 -6.23 -2.40
C VAL A 168 -20.26 -5.11 -1.42
N LEU A 169 -18.95 -4.87 -1.13
CA LEU A 169 -18.54 -3.77 -0.26
C LEU A 169 -18.74 -2.43 -0.98
N VAL A 170 -19.68 -1.62 -0.50
CA VAL A 170 -19.90 -0.27 -0.97
C VAL A 170 -19.14 0.71 -0.08
N LEU A 171 -18.20 1.45 -0.67
CA LEU A 171 -17.48 2.52 0.01
C LEU A 171 -18.30 3.81 0.01
N PRO A 172 -18.10 4.74 0.98
CA PRO A 172 -18.70 6.07 0.94
C PRO A 172 -18.34 6.77 -0.38
N LYS A 173 -19.29 7.50 -0.97
CA LYS A 173 -19.08 8.21 -2.26
C LYS A 173 -17.92 9.20 -2.24
N GLU A 174 -17.63 9.79 -1.10
CA GLU A 174 -16.48 10.68 -0.82
C GLU A 174 -15.11 9.99 -1.06
N TRP A 175 -15.10 8.69 -1.24
CA TRP A 175 -13.93 7.86 -1.46
C TRP A 175 -13.79 7.41 -2.91
N ASP A 176 -14.86 7.57 -3.67
CA ASP A 176 -14.98 7.17 -5.08
C ASP A 176 -14.61 8.33 -6.03
N ASP A 177 -14.68 9.55 -5.52
CA ASP A 177 -14.34 10.75 -6.28
C ASP A 177 -12.82 10.91 -6.29
N GLY A 178 -12.22 10.52 -7.41
CA GLY A 178 -10.79 10.66 -7.71
C GLY A 178 -10.30 12.11 -7.79
N GLU A 179 -10.79 12.99 -6.92
CA GLU A 179 -10.29 14.34 -6.71
C GLU A 179 -9.31 14.32 -5.54
N ILE A 180 -8.04 14.12 -5.88
CA ILE A 180 -6.89 14.63 -5.15
C ILE A 180 -6.08 15.50 -6.08
#